data_810fc7d04fd3ea70c557478941298551
#
_entry.id   810fc7d04fd3ea70c557478941298551
#
_cell.length_a   1.000
_cell.length_b   1.000
_cell.length_c   1.000
_cell.angle_alpha   90.00
_cell.angle_beta   90.00
_cell.angle_gamma   90.00
#
_symmetry.space_group_name_H-M   'P 1'
#
loop_
_entity.id
_entity.type
_entity.pdbx_description
1 polymer ?
#
loop_
_entity_poly.entity_id
_entity_poly.type
_entity_poly.pdbx_seq_one_letter_code
_entity_poly.pdbx_strand_id
1 'polypeptide(L)'
;MASILEELFFIRRILAISEAGLAYASDRFDIERYQDLRQLAMQRLSELGNVQVTTVAELFKDEAGDPTPKVDVRAFIRQKNQVLLVENSHGEWALPGGFAEIGWTLKENVIKEVHEETGLTVNTATLRAVYDTSLRKDVPQTFQYYKFIFACTVESGEFVKNSETVAMQWFDKDQLPPLSMKRTTPEQIAQLFDSVDLHVD
;
A
#
# COMPACT_ATOMS: atom_id res chain seq x y z
N MET A 1 -8.02 25.39 -9.85
CA MET A 1 -6.82 24.93 -9.14
C MET A 1 -6.80 23.41 -9.25
N ALA A 2 -5.66 22.83 -9.60
CA ALA A 2 -5.50 21.37 -9.58
C ALA A 2 -5.73 20.85 -8.14
N SER A 3 -6.32 19.66 -7.99
CA SER A 3 -6.46 19.05 -6.68
C SER A 3 -5.07 18.63 -6.14
N ILE A 4 -4.92 18.53 -4.82
CA ILE A 4 -3.67 18.02 -4.20
C ILE A 4 -3.27 16.67 -4.81
N LEU A 5 -4.23 15.86 -5.19
CA LEU A 5 -4.01 14.53 -5.77
C LEU A 5 -3.46 14.59 -7.19
N GLU A 6 -4.01 15.48 -8.03
CA GLU A 6 -3.47 15.73 -9.37
C GLU A 6 -2.04 16.24 -9.30
N GLU A 7 -1.77 17.12 -8.33
CA GLU A 7 -0.44 17.66 -8.11
C GLU A 7 0.54 16.59 -7.60
N LEU A 8 0.15 15.74 -6.65
CA LEU A 8 0.95 14.60 -6.19
C LEU A 8 1.27 13.60 -7.31
N PHE A 9 0.27 13.30 -8.16
CA PHE A 9 0.50 12.45 -9.34
C PHE A 9 1.55 13.07 -10.27
N PHE A 10 1.42 14.34 -10.58
CA PHE A 10 2.36 15.06 -11.44
C PHE A 10 3.78 15.05 -10.86
N ILE A 11 3.94 15.36 -9.57
CA ILE A 11 5.25 15.41 -8.92
C ILE A 11 5.90 14.01 -8.88
N ARG A 12 5.14 12.96 -8.53
CA ARG A 12 5.65 11.57 -8.55
C ARG A 12 6.15 11.19 -9.94
N ARG A 13 5.43 11.60 -10.99
CA ARG A 13 5.84 11.34 -12.37
C ARG A 13 7.15 12.05 -12.72
N ILE A 14 7.31 13.32 -12.31
CA ILE A 14 8.57 14.06 -12.49
C ILE A 14 9.72 13.39 -11.75
N LEU A 15 9.51 12.98 -10.50
CA LEU A 15 10.53 12.27 -9.72
C LEU A 15 10.96 10.98 -10.42
N ALA A 16 10.01 10.14 -10.85
CA ALA A 16 10.32 8.89 -11.55
C ALA A 16 11.12 9.12 -12.84
N ILE A 17 10.78 10.15 -13.63
CA ILE A 17 11.53 10.51 -14.82
C ILE A 17 12.94 11.00 -14.45
N SER A 18 13.07 11.78 -13.39
CA SER A 18 14.36 12.31 -12.95
C SER A 18 15.29 11.20 -12.46
N GLU A 19 14.78 10.26 -11.65
CA GLU A 19 15.56 9.14 -11.13
C GLU A 19 16.02 8.21 -12.27
N ALA A 20 15.13 7.86 -13.20
CA ALA A 20 15.49 7.07 -14.38
C ALA A 20 16.52 7.82 -15.26
N GLY A 21 16.31 9.13 -15.46
CA GLY A 21 17.26 9.96 -16.18
C GLY A 21 18.65 9.97 -15.54
N LEU A 22 18.74 10.13 -14.22
CA LEU A 22 20.00 10.09 -13.46
C LEU A 22 20.69 8.73 -13.54
N ALA A 23 19.93 7.63 -13.58
CA ALA A 23 20.49 6.29 -13.67
C ALA A 23 21.15 5.98 -15.04
N TYR A 24 20.62 6.57 -16.11
CA TYR A 24 21.04 6.21 -17.48
C TYR A 24 21.76 7.34 -18.23
N ALA A 25 21.68 8.60 -17.79
CA ALA A 25 22.37 9.70 -18.44
C ALA A 25 23.87 9.57 -18.32
N SER A 26 24.56 9.75 -19.44
CA SER A 26 26.02 9.80 -19.52
C SER A 26 26.56 11.19 -19.83
N ASP A 27 25.73 12.07 -20.35
CA ASP A 27 26.09 13.47 -20.63
C ASP A 27 25.95 14.31 -19.36
N ARG A 28 26.97 15.13 -19.09
CA ARG A 28 27.02 15.98 -17.89
C ARG A 28 25.83 16.96 -17.81
N PHE A 29 25.46 17.54 -18.94
CA PHE A 29 24.38 18.54 -18.96
C PHE A 29 23.01 17.88 -18.74
N ASP A 30 22.82 16.65 -19.19
CA ASP A 30 21.60 15.89 -18.92
C ASP A 30 21.53 15.50 -17.45
N ILE A 31 22.65 15.07 -16.85
CA ILE A 31 22.73 14.77 -15.40
C ILE A 31 22.34 16.01 -14.59
N GLU A 32 22.92 17.18 -14.90
CA GLU A 32 22.57 18.45 -14.22
C GLU A 32 21.07 18.76 -14.36
N ARG A 33 20.48 18.61 -15.54
CA ARG A 33 19.04 18.82 -15.78
C ARG A 33 18.15 17.89 -14.95
N TYR A 34 18.49 16.59 -14.90
CA TYR A 34 17.72 15.63 -14.08
C TYR A 34 17.88 15.88 -12.59
N GLN A 35 19.06 16.31 -12.14
CA GLN A 35 19.26 16.75 -10.74
C GLN A 35 18.39 17.96 -10.40
N ASP A 36 18.30 18.97 -11.28
CA ASP A 36 17.45 20.13 -11.08
C ASP A 36 15.96 19.73 -11.04
N LEU A 37 15.51 18.89 -11.97
CA LEU A 37 14.12 18.39 -11.98
C LEU A 37 13.78 17.63 -10.70
N ARG A 38 14.68 16.75 -10.23
CA ARG A 38 14.55 16.02 -8.97
C ARG A 38 14.42 16.98 -7.78
N GLN A 39 15.29 17.98 -7.72
CA GLN A 39 15.28 18.95 -6.64
C GLN A 39 13.99 19.79 -6.61
N LEU A 40 13.53 20.27 -7.75
CA LEU A 40 12.27 21.03 -7.87
C LEU A 40 11.07 20.19 -7.43
N ALA A 41 11.00 18.92 -7.82
CA ALA A 41 9.94 18.01 -7.44
C ALA A 41 9.97 17.70 -5.92
N MET A 42 11.15 17.48 -5.34
CA MET A 42 11.30 17.27 -3.89
C MET A 42 10.92 18.53 -3.09
N GLN A 43 11.30 19.72 -3.57
CA GLN A 43 10.90 20.97 -2.95
C GLN A 43 9.39 21.13 -2.96
N ARG A 44 8.74 20.81 -4.07
CA ARG A 44 7.29 20.89 -4.17
C ARG A 44 6.57 19.91 -3.25
N LEU A 45 7.08 18.67 -3.10
CA LEU A 45 6.57 17.71 -2.09
C LEU A 45 6.74 18.23 -0.66
N SER A 46 7.87 18.84 -0.37
CA SER A 46 8.14 19.50 0.92
C SER A 46 7.07 20.55 1.25
N GLU A 47 6.77 21.43 0.30
CA GLU A 47 5.74 22.47 0.45
C GLU A 47 4.35 21.85 0.66
N LEU A 48 3.95 20.88 -0.16
CA LEU A 48 2.64 20.20 -0.05
C LEU A 48 2.48 19.45 1.27
N GLY A 49 3.53 18.82 1.75
CA GLY A 49 3.53 18.07 3.01
C GLY A 49 3.80 18.91 4.24
N ASN A 50 4.14 20.19 4.08
CA ASN A 50 4.62 21.08 5.15
C ASN A 50 5.73 20.42 5.98
N VAL A 51 6.70 19.81 5.32
CA VAL A 51 7.87 19.13 5.91
C VAL A 51 9.15 19.67 5.30
N GLN A 52 10.30 19.42 5.92
CA GLN A 52 11.58 19.85 5.36
C GLN A 52 11.97 19.02 4.12
N VAL A 53 12.64 19.63 3.14
CA VAL A 53 13.13 18.94 1.93
C VAL A 53 14.04 17.77 2.28
N THR A 54 14.82 17.86 3.34
CA THR A 54 15.67 16.78 3.85
C THR A 54 14.86 15.56 4.27
N THR A 55 13.66 15.75 4.84
CA THR A 55 12.73 14.66 5.17
C THR A 55 12.20 13.98 3.91
N VAL A 56 11.88 14.76 2.87
CA VAL A 56 11.47 14.20 1.56
C VAL A 56 12.63 13.43 0.93
N ALA A 57 13.83 13.99 0.93
CA ALA A 57 15.02 13.34 0.37
C ALA A 57 15.31 12.00 1.05
N GLU A 58 15.14 11.91 2.38
CA GLU A 58 15.29 10.65 3.11
C GLU A 58 14.24 9.60 2.73
N LEU A 59 12.98 10.01 2.50
CA LEU A 59 11.91 9.10 2.06
C LEU A 59 12.19 8.51 0.66
N PHE A 60 12.86 9.25 -0.21
CA PHE A 60 13.14 8.84 -1.60
C PHE A 60 14.58 8.38 -1.84
N LYS A 61 15.40 8.23 -0.79
CA LYS A 61 16.83 7.86 -0.95
C LYS A 61 17.04 6.51 -1.65
N ASP A 62 16.11 5.58 -1.44
CA ASP A 62 16.18 4.21 -1.97
C ASP A 62 15.39 4.05 -3.30
N GLU A 63 14.89 5.14 -3.88
CA GLU A 63 14.11 5.14 -5.13
C GLU A 63 14.98 5.42 -6.37
N ALA A 64 16.29 5.26 -6.27
CA ALA A 64 17.20 5.49 -7.40
C ALA A 64 16.99 4.47 -8.53
N GLY A 65 17.17 4.88 -9.77
CA GLY A 65 17.04 4.03 -10.96
C GLY A 65 15.67 4.12 -11.60
N ASP A 66 14.99 2.99 -11.77
CA ASP A 66 13.63 2.89 -12.31
C ASP A 66 12.59 2.74 -11.17
N PRO A 67 12.10 3.84 -10.59
CA PRO A 67 11.10 3.74 -9.53
C PRO A 67 9.82 3.06 -10.04
N THR A 68 9.38 2.04 -9.32
CA THR A 68 8.16 1.30 -9.62
C THR A 68 7.13 1.46 -8.49
N PRO A 69 5.84 1.24 -8.77
CA PRO A 69 4.86 1.14 -7.69
C PRO A 69 5.26 0.04 -6.70
N LYS A 70 5.12 0.33 -5.41
CA LYS A 70 5.35 -0.65 -4.35
C LYS A 70 4.24 -1.69 -4.35
N VAL A 71 4.55 -2.90 -3.92
CA VAL A 71 3.59 -4.01 -3.88
C VAL A 71 3.12 -4.22 -2.44
N ASP A 72 1.79 -4.17 -2.24
CA ASP A 72 1.11 -4.40 -0.97
C ASP A 72 0.20 -5.64 -1.11
N VAL A 73 0.26 -6.59 -0.19
CA VAL A 73 -0.57 -7.79 -0.17
C VAL A 73 -1.50 -7.77 1.03
N ARG A 74 -2.78 -8.13 0.85
CA ARG A 74 -3.79 -8.17 1.91
C ARG A 74 -4.59 -9.47 1.85
N ALA A 75 -4.94 -9.99 3.02
CA ALA A 75 -5.78 -11.17 3.16
C ALA A 75 -7.23 -10.79 3.45
N PHE A 76 -8.13 -11.14 2.56
CA PHE A 76 -9.57 -11.13 2.82
C PHE A 76 -9.98 -12.48 3.41
N ILE A 77 -10.20 -12.50 4.71
CA ILE A 77 -10.63 -13.67 5.46
C ILE A 77 -12.06 -13.40 5.92
N ARG A 78 -13.01 -14.23 5.46
CA ARG A 78 -14.43 -14.05 5.78
C ARG A 78 -15.04 -15.26 6.46
N GLN A 79 -16.00 -15.00 7.33
CA GLN A 79 -16.88 -16.02 7.91
C GLN A 79 -18.34 -15.54 7.83
N LYS A 80 -19.15 -16.14 6.96
CA LYS A 80 -20.51 -15.65 6.64
C LYS A 80 -20.48 -14.18 6.18
N ASN A 81 -21.12 -13.27 6.91
CA ASN A 81 -21.16 -11.83 6.66
C ASN A 81 -20.08 -11.04 7.40
N GLN A 82 -19.12 -11.73 8.05
CA GLN A 82 -18.07 -11.07 8.81
C GLN A 82 -16.73 -11.16 8.08
N VAL A 83 -15.91 -10.14 8.27
CA VAL A 83 -14.53 -10.04 7.81
C VAL A 83 -13.60 -9.95 9.02
N LEU A 84 -12.46 -10.63 8.93
CA LEU A 84 -11.40 -10.53 9.92
C LEU A 84 -10.58 -9.28 9.66
N LEU A 85 -10.44 -8.45 10.68
CA LEU A 85 -9.59 -7.25 10.65
C LEU A 85 -8.59 -7.29 11.81
N VAL A 86 -7.50 -6.60 11.63
CA VAL A 86 -6.44 -6.37 12.62
C VAL A 86 -6.34 -4.90 12.96
N GLU A 87 -6.07 -4.59 14.23
CA GLU A 87 -5.94 -3.23 14.75
C GLU A 87 -4.47 -2.87 14.91
N ASN A 88 -4.08 -1.71 14.42
CA ASN A 88 -2.76 -1.13 14.65
C ASN A 88 -2.70 -0.37 15.99
N SER A 89 -1.51 0.11 16.35
CA SER A 89 -1.28 0.89 17.58
C SER A 89 -1.99 2.26 17.63
N HIS A 90 -2.60 2.70 16.51
CA HIS A 90 -3.37 3.96 16.44
C HIS A 90 -4.88 3.76 16.54
N GLY A 91 -5.35 2.54 16.78
CA GLY A 91 -6.78 2.22 16.87
C GLY A 91 -7.48 2.12 15.50
N GLU A 92 -6.72 1.98 14.41
CA GLU A 92 -7.28 1.82 13.06
C GLU A 92 -7.22 0.36 12.64
N TRP A 93 -8.27 -0.10 11.97
CA TRP A 93 -8.44 -1.46 11.52
C TRP A 93 -8.19 -1.63 10.03
N ALA A 94 -7.65 -2.77 9.63
CA ALA A 94 -7.40 -3.11 8.23
C ALA A 94 -7.46 -4.62 7.99
N LEU A 95 -7.53 -5.02 6.72
CA LEU A 95 -7.25 -6.40 6.33
C LEU A 95 -5.81 -6.75 6.70
N PRO A 96 -5.54 -7.95 7.26
CA PRO A 96 -4.18 -8.41 7.53
C PRO A 96 -3.30 -8.36 6.28
N GLY A 97 -2.03 -7.98 6.43
CA GLY A 97 -1.08 -7.93 5.34
C GLY A 97 -0.17 -6.70 5.35
N GLY A 98 0.85 -6.72 4.50
CA GLY A 98 1.91 -5.73 4.44
C GLY A 98 2.54 -5.60 3.06
N PHE A 99 3.77 -5.10 3.02
CA PHE A 99 4.53 -5.00 1.78
C PHE A 99 5.08 -6.37 1.37
N ALA A 100 5.01 -6.65 0.07
CA ALA A 100 5.61 -7.86 -0.46
C ALA A 100 7.14 -7.80 -0.35
N GLU A 101 7.74 -8.85 0.17
CA GLU A 101 9.19 -8.99 0.34
C GLU A 101 9.83 -9.72 -0.83
N ILE A 102 11.06 -9.34 -1.15
CA ILE A 102 11.87 -10.01 -2.16
C ILE A 102 12.18 -11.45 -1.72
N GLY A 103 12.09 -12.39 -2.65
CA GLY A 103 12.36 -13.81 -2.41
C GLY A 103 11.12 -14.64 -2.10
N TRP A 104 9.94 -14.01 -1.97
CA TRP A 104 8.66 -14.64 -1.72
C TRP A 104 7.69 -14.38 -2.88
N THR A 105 6.88 -15.35 -3.22
CA THR A 105 5.74 -15.12 -4.11
C THR A 105 4.67 -14.30 -3.41
N LEU A 106 3.77 -13.66 -4.16
CA LEU A 106 2.66 -12.90 -3.55
C LEU A 106 1.78 -13.75 -2.62
N LYS A 107 1.60 -15.04 -2.94
CA LYS A 107 0.86 -15.99 -2.08
C LYS A 107 1.60 -16.28 -0.79
N GLU A 108 2.88 -16.54 -0.87
CA GLU A 108 3.70 -16.79 0.32
C GLU A 108 3.77 -15.54 1.21
N ASN A 109 3.90 -14.34 0.61
CA ASN A 109 3.87 -13.09 1.37
C ASN A 109 2.56 -12.93 2.15
N VAL A 110 1.39 -13.09 1.50
CA VAL A 110 0.12 -12.91 2.21
C VAL A 110 -0.10 -13.96 3.30
N ILE A 111 0.35 -15.21 3.09
CA ILE A 111 0.29 -16.27 4.12
C ILE A 111 1.18 -15.93 5.29
N LYS A 112 2.41 -15.48 5.01
CA LYS A 112 3.38 -15.03 6.02
C LYS A 112 2.82 -13.86 6.84
N GLU A 113 2.31 -12.81 6.19
CA GLU A 113 1.72 -11.65 6.85
C GLU A 113 0.54 -12.03 7.76
N VAL A 114 -0.38 -12.88 7.29
CA VAL A 114 -1.46 -13.38 8.13
C VAL A 114 -0.91 -14.05 9.38
N HIS A 115 0.11 -14.90 9.23
CA HIS A 115 0.70 -15.60 10.37
C HIS A 115 1.38 -14.63 11.34
N GLU A 116 2.16 -13.68 10.84
CA GLU A 116 2.91 -12.73 11.67
C GLU A 116 1.99 -11.75 12.41
N GLU A 117 0.96 -11.21 11.72
CA GLU A 117 0.05 -10.25 12.32
C GLU A 117 -1.01 -10.90 13.23
N THR A 118 -1.38 -12.17 12.98
CA THR A 118 -2.53 -12.78 13.65
C THR A 118 -2.24 -14.09 14.40
N GLY A 119 -1.13 -14.77 14.12
CA GLY A 119 -0.87 -16.12 14.61
C GLY A 119 -1.70 -17.22 13.91
N LEU A 120 -2.55 -16.84 12.94
CA LEU A 120 -3.37 -17.81 12.18
C LEU A 120 -2.55 -18.47 11.07
N THR A 121 -2.86 -19.73 10.80
CA THR A 121 -2.38 -20.45 9.63
C THR A 121 -3.49 -20.48 8.57
N VAL A 122 -3.16 -20.08 7.35
CA VAL A 122 -4.09 -20.14 6.21
C VAL A 122 -3.59 -21.16 5.19
N ASN A 123 -4.49 -21.95 4.61
CA ASN A 123 -4.16 -23.04 3.69
C ASN A 123 -4.43 -22.70 2.22
N THR A 124 -5.14 -21.61 1.95
CA THR A 124 -5.46 -21.16 0.59
C THR A 124 -5.28 -19.66 0.49
N ALA A 125 -4.79 -19.21 -0.66
CA ALA A 125 -4.73 -17.81 -1.03
C ALA A 125 -5.08 -17.67 -2.52
N THR A 126 -6.29 -17.17 -2.81
CA THR A 126 -6.78 -16.95 -4.17
C THR A 126 -6.90 -15.47 -4.43
N LEU A 127 -6.25 -14.98 -5.48
CA LEU A 127 -6.31 -13.55 -5.85
C LEU A 127 -7.76 -13.14 -6.17
N ARG A 128 -8.20 -12.05 -5.55
CA ARG A 128 -9.56 -11.51 -5.68
C ARG A 128 -9.59 -10.10 -6.24
N ALA A 129 -8.57 -9.30 -5.95
CA ALA A 129 -8.51 -7.95 -6.45
C ALA A 129 -7.08 -7.45 -6.61
N VAL A 130 -6.88 -6.55 -7.58
CA VAL A 130 -5.70 -5.71 -7.73
C VAL A 130 -6.18 -4.27 -7.82
N TYR A 131 -5.79 -3.44 -6.85
CA TYR A 131 -6.14 -2.02 -6.80
C TYR A 131 -4.90 -1.17 -7.05
N ASP A 132 -5.03 -0.16 -7.90
CA ASP A 132 -4.04 0.90 -8.06
C ASP A 132 -4.37 2.08 -7.13
N THR A 133 -3.50 2.35 -6.17
CA THR A 133 -3.74 3.45 -5.22
C THR A 133 -3.64 4.84 -5.86
N SER A 134 -3.12 4.97 -7.08
CA SER A 134 -3.11 6.25 -7.80
C SER A 134 -4.52 6.72 -8.23
N LEU A 135 -5.46 5.78 -8.35
CA LEU A 135 -6.86 6.07 -8.70
C LEU A 135 -7.68 6.59 -7.52
N ARG A 136 -7.15 6.47 -6.30
CA ARG A 136 -7.83 6.95 -5.09
C ARG A 136 -7.76 8.47 -4.98
N LYS A 137 -8.95 9.08 -4.80
CA LYS A 137 -9.11 10.56 -4.71
C LYS A 137 -9.36 11.06 -3.29
N ASP A 138 -9.48 10.17 -2.34
CA ASP A 138 -9.86 10.46 -0.95
C ASP A 138 -8.68 10.52 0.01
N VAL A 139 -7.60 9.78 -0.27
CA VAL A 139 -6.43 9.69 0.60
C VAL A 139 -5.14 9.94 -0.18
N PRO A 140 -4.49 11.11 0.02
CA PRO A 140 -3.18 11.38 -0.56
C PRO A 140 -2.14 10.38 -0.05
N GLN A 141 -1.36 9.80 -0.96
CA GLN A 141 -0.27 8.88 -0.64
C GLN A 141 1.02 9.36 -1.31
N THR A 142 2.14 9.33 -0.60
CA THR A 142 3.44 9.74 -1.13
C THR A 142 3.91 8.82 -2.26
N PHE A 143 3.72 7.51 -2.09
CA PHE A 143 4.08 6.50 -3.08
C PHE A 143 2.83 5.93 -3.75
N GLN A 144 2.99 5.40 -4.96
CA GLN A 144 2.00 4.57 -5.61
C GLN A 144 2.17 3.12 -5.16
N TYR A 145 1.06 2.41 -4.96
CA TYR A 145 1.05 1.00 -4.61
C TYR A 145 0.12 0.23 -5.55
N TYR A 146 0.53 -0.98 -5.91
CA TYR A 146 -0.40 -2.00 -6.37
C TYR A 146 -0.75 -2.90 -5.18
N LYS A 147 -2.03 -2.93 -4.84
CA LYS A 147 -2.56 -3.69 -3.72
C LYS A 147 -3.21 -4.97 -4.22
N PHE A 148 -2.63 -6.11 -3.85
CA PHE A 148 -3.13 -7.44 -4.19
C PHE A 148 -3.93 -7.99 -3.02
N ILE A 149 -5.23 -8.26 -3.22
CA ILE A 149 -6.07 -8.84 -2.17
C ILE A 149 -6.35 -10.31 -2.48
N PHE A 150 -6.02 -11.16 -1.54
CA PHE A 150 -6.24 -12.59 -1.61
C PHE A 150 -7.36 -13.04 -0.67
N ALA A 151 -8.31 -13.83 -1.17
CA ALA A 151 -9.21 -14.56 -0.31
C ALA A 151 -8.44 -15.72 0.34
N CYS A 152 -8.44 -15.75 1.67
CA CYS A 152 -7.73 -16.75 2.46
C CYS A 152 -8.70 -17.52 3.35
N THR A 153 -8.41 -18.82 3.58
CA THR A 153 -9.17 -19.68 4.48
C THR A 153 -8.29 -20.07 5.66
N VAL A 154 -8.79 -19.80 6.87
CA VAL A 154 -8.10 -20.18 8.10
C VAL A 154 -8.19 -21.70 8.29
N GLU A 155 -7.06 -22.33 8.55
CA GLU A 155 -6.95 -23.75 8.88
C GLU A 155 -6.85 -23.95 10.40
N SER A 156 -6.02 -23.13 11.08
CA SER A 156 -5.74 -23.23 12.50
C SER A 156 -5.10 -21.96 13.05
N GLY A 157 -4.79 -21.95 14.33
CA GLY A 157 -4.08 -20.89 15.02
C GLY A 157 -4.97 -20.09 15.94
N GLU A 158 -4.34 -19.32 16.80
CA GLU A 158 -4.97 -18.40 17.74
C GLU A 158 -4.25 -17.06 17.69
N PHE A 159 -4.98 -15.98 17.95
CA PHE A 159 -4.41 -14.65 17.94
C PHE A 159 -3.31 -14.48 18.99
N VAL A 160 -2.16 -13.99 18.54
CA VAL A 160 -1.05 -13.61 19.43
C VAL A 160 -0.72 -12.15 19.16
N LYS A 161 -0.98 -11.31 20.18
CA LYS A 161 -0.63 -9.89 20.12
C LYS A 161 0.88 -9.71 19.90
N ASN A 162 1.24 -8.79 18.99
CA ASN A 162 2.62 -8.48 18.65
C ASN A 162 2.87 -6.96 18.60
N SER A 163 4.03 -6.53 18.11
CA SER A 163 4.40 -5.11 18.03
C SER A 163 3.59 -4.31 16.99
N GLU A 164 3.05 -4.98 15.97
CA GLU A 164 2.35 -4.34 14.86
C GLU A 164 0.84 -4.42 15.00
N THR A 165 0.35 -5.54 15.57
CA THR A 165 -1.08 -5.84 15.73
C THR A 165 -1.46 -5.93 17.21
N VAL A 166 -2.29 -5.02 17.67
CA VAL A 166 -2.73 -4.95 19.06
C VAL A 166 -4.00 -5.74 19.32
N ALA A 167 -4.85 -5.94 18.32
CA ALA A 167 -6.06 -6.75 18.38
C ALA A 167 -6.42 -7.35 17.02
N MET A 168 -7.19 -8.43 17.05
CA MET A 168 -7.80 -9.08 15.90
C MET A 168 -9.26 -9.37 16.23
N GLN A 169 -10.18 -9.02 15.31
CA GLN A 169 -11.61 -9.22 15.55
C GLN A 169 -12.38 -9.44 14.24
N TRP A 170 -13.50 -10.16 14.34
CA TRP A 170 -14.49 -10.32 13.28
C TRP A 170 -15.51 -9.18 13.32
N PHE A 171 -15.71 -8.51 12.18
CA PHE A 171 -16.69 -7.44 12.05
C PHE A 171 -17.72 -7.78 10.99
N ASP A 172 -18.98 -7.46 11.25
CA ASP A 172 -20.02 -7.53 10.23
C ASP A 172 -19.68 -6.54 9.10
N LYS A 173 -19.89 -6.96 7.85
CA LYS A 173 -19.57 -6.14 6.67
C LYS A 173 -20.31 -4.80 6.64
N ASP A 174 -21.47 -4.73 7.31
CA ASP A 174 -22.33 -3.54 7.39
C ASP A 174 -22.07 -2.71 8.66
N GLN A 175 -21.17 -3.17 9.57
CA GLN A 175 -20.81 -2.51 10.82
C GLN A 175 -19.29 -2.54 11.04
N LEU A 176 -18.58 -1.89 10.13
CA LEU A 176 -17.12 -1.83 10.16
C LEU A 176 -16.63 -0.83 11.21
N PRO A 177 -15.50 -1.09 11.88
CA PRO A 177 -14.84 -0.18 12.78
C PRO A 177 -14.16 0.97 12.01
N PRO A 178 -13.53 1.96 12.68
CA PRO A 178 -12.68 2.95 12.04
C PRO A 178 -11.56 2.26 11.25
N LEU A 179 -11.58 2.37 9.92
CA LEU A 179 -10.61 1.73 9.07
C LEU A 179 -9.38 2.61 8.82
N SER A 180 -8.22 1.98 8.68
CA SER A 180 -7.03 2.59 8.12
C SER A 180 -7.22 2.79 6.62
N MET A 181 -7.75 3.94 6.23
CA MET A 181 -8.16 4.25 4.86
C MET A 181 -7.04 4.15 3.83
N LYS A 182 -5.78 4.23 4.25
CA LYS A 182 -4.62 3.96 3.40
C LYS A 182 -4.45 2.47 3.10
N ARG A 183 -4.85 1.61 4.05
CA ARG A 183 -4.66 0.16 3.98
C ARG A 183 -5.89 -0.56 3.42
N THR A 184 -7.09 -0.21 3.90
CA THR A 184 -8.35 -0.88 3.59
C THR A 184 -9.48 0.12 3.57
N THR A 185 -10.42 0.01 2.61
CA THR A 185 -11.59 0.86 2.54
C THR A 185 -12.89 0.06 2.65
N PRO A 186 -13.99 0.71 3.08
CA PRO A 186 -15.31 0.07 3.10
C PRO A 186 -15.73 -0.45 1.72
N GLU A 187 -15.44 0.31 0.66
CA GLU A 187 -15.79 -0.04 -0.72
C GLU A 187 -15.05 -1.31 -1.17
N GLN A 188 -13.77 -1.44 -0.83
CA GLN A 188 -13.00 -2.65 -1.10
C GLN A 188 -13.60 -3.86 -0.38
N ILE A 189 -13.95 -3.73 0.89
CA ILE A 189 -14.60 -4.81 1.65
C ILE A 189 -15.95 -5.17 1.02
N ALA A 190 -16.81 -4.19 0.74
CA ALA A 190 -18.12 -4.42 0.12
C ALA A 190 -17.96 -5.18 -1.20
N GLN A 191 -17.07 -4.74 -2.09
CA GLN A 191 -16.81 -5.37 -3.37
C GLN A 191 -16.35 -6.83 -3.23
N LEU A 192 -15.49 -7.12 -2.22
CA LEU A 192 -15.01 -8.49 -1.97
C LEU A 192 -16.12 -9.42 -1.45
N PHE A 193 -17.16 -8.89 -0.80
CA PHE A 193 -18.34 -9.66 -0.42
C PHE A 193 -19.31 -9.86 -1.58
N ASP A 194 -19.51 -8.82 -2.40
CA ASP A 194 -20.55 -8.78 -3.43
C ASP A 194 -20.19 -9.58 -4.69
N SER A 195 -18.90 -9.70 -5.01
CA SER A 195 -18.44 -10.48 -6.16
C SER A 195 -17.37 -11.49 -5.78
N VAL A 196 -17.37 -12.64 -6.46
CA VAL A 196 -16.30 -13.64 -6.40
C VAL A 196 -15.33 -13.49 -7.59
N ASP A 197 -15.67 -12.68 -8.57
CA ASP A 197 -14.85 -12.45 -9.75
C ASP A 197 -13.59 -11.63 -9.39
N LEU A 198 -12.53 -11.82 -10.17
CA LEU A 198 -11.31 -11.04 -10.04
C LEU A 198 -11.58 -9.60 -10.48
N HIS A 199 -11.30 -8.66 -9.58
CA HIS A 199 -11.30 -7.23 -9.89
C HIS A 199 -9.88 -6.76 -10.20
N VAL A 200 -9.74 -5.95 -11.25
CA VAL A 200 -8.49 -5.24 -11.58
C VAL A 200 -8.87 -3.83 -12.02
N ASP A 201 -8.29 -2.81 -11.37
CA ASP A 201 -8.44 -1.40 -11.76
C ASP A 201 -7.87 -1.12 -13.16
#